data_54ad930b1aa5ea70be83d0efb18acc0e
#
_entry.id   54ad930b1aa5ea70be83d0efb18acc0e
#
_cell.length_a   1.000
_cell.length_b   1.000
_cell.length_c   1.000
_cell.angle_alpha   90.00
_cell.angle_beta   90.00
_cell.angle_gamma   90.00
#
_symmetry.space_group_name_H-M   'P 1'
#
loop_
_entity.id
_entity.type
_entity.pdbx_description
1 polymer ?
#
loop_
_entity_poly.entity_id
_entity_poly.type
_entity_poly.pdbx_seq_one_letter_code
_entity_poly.pdbx_strand_id
1 'polypeptide(L)'
;GLSSMSVNTKYNNNLKIIRPFLSLEKKDLKYVTLNYFKTYIKDPSNEDEKFLRVRVRKYRKDMEREGLDTRKIIKTVDNLMSANQALNFYKNKALYKHVSFVSKNRCLINKKIFSDEATEIIFKSFSDILSLISGAYYPPRSKKITNLINRLKKDKFTKSTLGGCIVEE
;
A
#
# COMPACT_ATOMS: atom_id res chain seq x y z
N GLY A 1 -3.78 -3.63 -0.04
CA GLY A 1 -4.91 -3.37 0.79
C GLY A 1 -6.20 -3.04 0.03
N LEU A 2 -7.07 -2.28 0.67
CA LEU A 2 -8.39 -1.92 0.09
C LEU A 2 -8.32 -1.05 -1.17
N SER A 3 -7.21 -0.35 -1.41
CA SER A 3 -6.98 0.42 -2.65
C SER A 3 -6.59 -0.42 -3.87
N SER A 4 -6.79 -1.75 -3.80
CA SER A 4 -6.55 -2.68 -4.90
C SER A 4 -5.10 -2.78 -5.40
N MET A 5 -4.89 -3.54 -6.45
CA MET A 5 -3.62 -3.69 -7.13
C MET A 5 -3.57 -2.78 -8.35
N SER A 6 -2.43 -2.15 -8.63
CA SER A 6 -2.25 -1.38 -9.86
C SER A 6 -1.92 -2.29 -11.05
N VAL A 7 -2.26 -1.82 -12.26
CA VAL A 7 -1.89 -2.48 -13.54
C VAL A 7 -0.37 -2.66 -13.61
N ASN A 8 0.36 -1.65 -13.16
CA ASN A 8 1.82 -1.64 -13.15
C ASN A 8 2.32 -1.50 -11.72
N THR A 9 3.18 -2.41 -11.28
CA THR A 9 3.85 -2.35 -9.97
C THR A 9 5.35 -2.53 -10.16
N LYS A 10 6.12 -1.57 -9.68
CA LYS A 10 7.58 -1.70 -9.63
C LYS A 10 7.92 -2.55 -8.39
N TYR A 11 8.48 -3.73 -8.59
CA TYR A 11 8.85 -4.64 -7.50
C TYR A 11 10.23 -4.28 -6.91
N ASN A 12 11.20 -4.03 -7.79
CA ASN A 12 12.51 -3.49 -7.47
C ASN A 12 13.04 -2.69 -8.68
N ASN A 13 14.31 -2.28 -8.66
CA ASN A 13 14.88 -1.47 -9.74
C ASN A 13 14.87 -2.18 -11.10
N ASN A 14 14.90 -3.50 -11.13
CA ASN A 14 15.05 -4.29 -12.35
C ASN A 14 13.77 -5.06 -12.73
N LEU A 15 12.76 -5.14 -11.83
CA LEU A 15 11.57 -5.92 -12.08
C LEU A 15 10.30 -5.07 -11.98
N LYS A 16 9.50 -5.12 -13.04
CA LYS A 16 8.19 -4.51 -13.14
C LYS A 16 7.13 -5.59 -13.35
N ILE A 17 6.12 -5.63 -12.50
CA ILE A 17 4.98 -6.53 -12.63
C ILE A 17 3.88 -5.81 -13.39
N ILE A 18 3.42 -6.40 -14.49
CA ILE A 18 2.34 -5.90 -15.33
C ILE A 18 1.13 -6.84 -15.20
N ARG A 19 -0.05 -6.28 -14.99
CA ARG A 19 -1.32 -7.01 -14.87
C ARG A 19 -2.33 -6.46 -15.89
N PRO A 20 -2.22 -6.87 -17.17
CA PRO A 20 -3.02 -6.27 -18.25
C PRO A 20 -4.53 -6.60 -18.16
N PHE A 21 -4.91 -7.68 -17.47
CA PHE A 21 -6.29 -8.18 -17.43
C PHE A 21 -7.09 -7.74 -16.19
N LEU A 22 -6.61 -6.76 -15.41
CA LEU A 22 -7.33 -6.30 -14.21
C LEU A 22 -8.70 -5.69 -14.51
N SER A 23 -8.91 -5.14 -15.70
CA SER A 23 -10.16 -4.54 -16.14
C SER A 23 -11.14 -5.54 -16.80
N LEU A 24 -10.69 -6.77 -17.07
CA LEU A 24 -11.51 -7.78 -17.72
C LEU A 24 -12.22 -8.66 -16.69
N GLU A 25 -13.46 -9.05 -17.02
CA GLU A 25 -14.18 -10.02 -16.22
C GLU A 25 -13.69 -11.45 -16.53
N LYS A 26 -13.73 -12.31 -15.51
CA LYS A 26 -13.36 -13.73 -15.67
C LYS A 26 -14.19 -14.44 -16.76
N LYS A 27 -15.46 -14.02 -16.94
CA LYS A 27 -16.34 -14.59 -18.00
C LYS A 27 -15.80 -14.32 -19.41
N ASP A 28 -15.23 -13.12 -19.64
CA ASP A 28 -14.70 -12.73 -20.95
C ASP A 28 -13.43 -13.52 -21.28
N LEU A 29 -12.53 -13.66 -20.30
CA LEU A 29 -11.34 -14.50 -20.45
C LEU A 29 -11.70 -15.96 -20.69
N LYS A 30 -12.71 -16.48 -19.98
CA LYS A 30 -13.21 -17.84 -20.18
C LYS A 30 -13.82 -18.03 -21.58
N TYR A 31 -14.58 -17.05 -22.05
CA TYR A 31 -15.17 -17.05 -23.40
C TYR A 31 -14.08 -17.16 -24.47
N VAL A 32 -13.07 -16.29 -24.40
CA VAL A 32 -11.94 -16.33 -25.34
C VAL A 32 -11.22 -17.68 -25.28
N THR A 33 -10.92 -18.17 -24.06
CA THR A 33 -10.21 -19.45 -23.89
C THR A 33 -10.97 -20.62 -24.50
N LEU A 34 -12.28 -20.70 -24.29
CA LEU A 34 -13.09 -21.78 -24.83
C LEU A 34 -13.25 -21.69 -26.36
N ASN A 35 -13.34 -20.48 -26.93
CA ASN A 35 -13.47 -20.32 -28.37
C ASN A 35 -12.18 -20.67 -29.12
N TYR A 36 -11.02 -20.27 -28.59
CA TYR A 36 -9.74 -20.49 -29.26
C TYR A 36 -9.07 -21.82 -28.89
N PHE A 37 -9.06 -22.18 -27.60
CA PHE A 37 -8.34 -23.37 -27.09
C PHE A 37 -9.27 -24.56 -26.81
N LYS A 38 -10.59 -24.38 -26.88
CA LYS A 38 -11.64 -25.40 -26.67
C LYS A 38 -11.71 -25.98 -25.25
N THR A 39 -10.69 -25.78 -24.44
CA THR A 39 -10.60 -26.32 -23.07
C THR A 39 -9.80 -25.40 -22.16
N TYR A 40 -9.94 -25.57 -20.85
CA TYR A 40 -9.10 -24.97 -19.82
C TYR A 40 -9.01 -25.89 -18.61
N ILE A 41 -7.90 -25.81 -17.88
CA ILE A 41 -7.69 -26.59 -16.67
C ILE A 41 -8.37 -25.90 -15.49
N LYS A 42 -9.17 -26.65 -14.75
CA LYS A 42 -9.81 -26.17 -13.52
C LYS A 42 -8.90 -26.54 -12.35
N ASP A 43 -8.31 -25.56 -11.69
CA ASP A 43 -7.48 -25.77 -10.50
C ASP A 43 -8.39 -26.03 -9.28
N PRO A 44 -8.30 -27.21 -8.64
CA PRO A 44 -9.11 -27.56 -7.47
C PRO A 44 -8.93 -26.61 -6.29
N SER A 45 -7.77 -25.98 -6.15
CA SER A 45 -7.47 -25.04 -5.07
C SER A 45 -8.40 -23.81 -5.08
N ASN A 46 -9.04 -23.51 -6.22
CA ASN A 46 -10.00 -22.43 -6.33
C ASN A 46 -11.34 -22.68 -5.61
N GLU A 47 -11.57 -23.92 -5.18
CA GLU A 47 -12.77 -24.34 -4.43
C GLU A 47 -12.44 -24.74 -2.99
N ASP A 48 -11.15 -24.83 -2.62
CA ASP A 48 -10.70 -25.22 -1.29
C ASP A 48 -10.92 -24.07 -0.26
N GLU A 49 -11.84 -24.31 0.68
CA GLU A 49 -12.22 -23.37 1.73
C GLU A 49 -11.13 -23.10 2.79
N LYS A 50 -10.02 -23.83 2.78
CA LYS A 50 -8.84 -23.50 3.59
C LYS A 50 -8.33 -22.10 3.25
N PHE A 51 -8.50 -21.66 2.00
CA PHE A 51 -8.07 -20.33 1.58
C PHE A 51 -9.14 -19.26 1.87
N LEU A 52 -8.74 -18.22 2.60
CA LEU A 52 -9.61 -17.08 2.94
C LEU A 52 -10.31 -16.48 1.70
N ARG A 53 -9.61 -16.36 0.58
CA ARG A 53 -10.15 -15.83 -0.68
C ARG A 53 -11.35 -16.64 -1.20
N VAL A 54 -11.36 -17.97 -0.98
CA VAL A 54 -12.47 -18.84 -1.40
C VAL A 54 -13.67 -18.60 -0.49
N ARG A 55 -13.46 -18.54 0.83
CA ARG A 55 -14.53 -18.23 1.80
C ARG A 55 -15.15 -16.87 1.52
N VAL A 56 -14.33 -15.82 1.30
CA VAL A 56 -14.84 -14.47 1.00
C VAL A 56 -15.67 -14.45 -0.29
N ARG A 57 -15.28 -15.20 -1.33
CA ARG A 57 -16.07 -15.30 -2.57
C ARG A 57 -17.46 -15.93 -2.36
N LYS A 58 -17.60 -16.84 -1.40
CA LYS A 58 -18.91 -17.45 -1.07
C LYS A 58 -19.88 -16.43 -0.48
N TYR A 59 -19.39 -15.50 0.34
CA TYR A 59 -20.22 -14.43 0.93
C TYR A 59 -20.67 -13.37 -0.09
N ARG A 60 -20.14 -13.39 -1.31
CA ARG A 60 -20.46 -12.37 -2.32
C ARG A 60 -21.95 -12.27 -2.60
N LYS A 61 -22.66 -13.40 -2.75
CA LYS A 61 -24.10 -13.41 -3.02
C LYS A 61 -24.91 -12.78 -1.88
N ASP A 62 -24.51 -13.04 -0.65
CA ASP A 62 -25.19 -12.50 0.52
C ASP A 62 -24.92 -10.99 0.64
N MET A 63 -23.68 -10.55 0.39
CA MET A 63 -23.33 -9.13 0.33
C MET A 63 -24.11 -8.39 -0.76
N GLU A 64 -24.29 -9.01 -1.94
CA GLU A 64 -25.08 -8.43 -3.03
C GLU A 64 -26.56 -8.28 -2.65
N ARG A 65 -27.14 -9.25 -1.90
CA ARG A 65 -28.53 -9.15 -1.37
C ARG A 65 -28.67 -8.00 -0.37
N GLU A 66 -27.65 -7.77 0.46
CA GLU A 66 -27.61 -6.66 1.42
C GLU A 66 -27.24 -5.32 0.77
N GLY A 67 -27.17 -5.27 -0.56
CA GLY A 67 -26.97 -4.04 -1.32
C GLY A 67 -25.50 -3.65 -1.52
N LEU A 68 -24.53 -4.49 -1.11
CA LEU A 68 -23.11 -4.31 -1.41
C LEU A 68 -22.76 -5.00 -2.72
N ASP A 69 -23.19 -4.42 -3.84
CA ASP A 69 -22.91 -4.93 -5.16
C ASP A 69 -21.47 -4.65 -5.64
N THR A 70 -21.07 -5.33 -6.69
CA THR A 70 -19.71 -5.19 -7.27
C THR A 70 -19.43 -3.75 -7.71
N ARG A 71 -20.41 -2.98 -8.19
CA ARG A 71 -20.20 -1.58 -8.65
C ARG A 71 -19.86 -0.67 -7.47
N LYS A 72 -20.55 -0.83 -6.35
CA LYS A 72 -20.26 -0.07 -5.11
C LYS A 72 -18.88 -0.38 -4.59
N ILE A 73 -18.47 -1.66 -4.61
CA ILE A 73 -17.11 -2.06 -4.21
C ILE A 73 -16.07 -1.42 -5.13
N ILE A 74 -16.24 -1.51 -6.45
CA ILE A 74 -15.32 -0.91 -7.43
C ILE A 74 -15.23 0.60 -7.21
N LYS A 75 -16.37 1.30 -7.10
CA LYS A 75 -16.40 2.74 -6.84
C LYS A 75 -15.65 3.12 -5.55
N THR A 76 -15.81 2.34 -4.50
CA THR A 76 -15.09 2.55 -3.24
C THR A 76 -13.58 2.36 -3.42
N VAL A 77 -13.18 1.31 -4.14
CA VAL A 77 -11.77 1.05 -4.47
C VAL A 77 -11.16 2.20 -5.27
N ASP A 78 -11.86 2.70 -6.29
CA ASP A 78 -11.41 3.81 -7.13
C ASP A 78 -11.26 5.11 -6.31
N ASN A 79 -12.21 5.40 -5.43
CA ASN A 79 -12.13 6.54 -4.53
C ASN A 79 -10.91 6.44 -3.58
N LEU A 80 -10.68 5.24 -3.01
CA LEU A 80 -9.52 4.98 -2.15
C LEU A 80 -8.21 5.07 -2.93
N MET A 81 -8.19 4.64 -4.19
CA MET A 81 -7.03 4.75 -5.06
C MET A 81 -6.70 6.22 -5.35
N SER A 82 -7.70 7.02 -5.71
CA SER A 82 -7.56 8.46 -5.95
C SER A 82 -7.08 9.19 -4.69
N ALA A 83 -7.66 8.89 -3.53
CA ALA A 83 -7.21 9.44 -2.26
C ALA A 83 -5.75 9.08 -1.95
N ASN A 84 -5.35 7.83 -2.20
CA ASN A 84 -3.97 7.39 -1.99
C ASN A 84 -2.99 8.08 -2.97
N GLN A 85 -3.40 8.35 -4.20
CA GLN A 85 -2.60 9.15 -5.16
C GLN A 85 -2.37 10.57 -4.65
N ALA A 86 -3.42 11.24 -4.15
CA ALA A 86 -3.31 12.57 -3.55
C ALA A 86 -2.38 12.57 -2.33
N LEU A 87 -2.54 11.61 -1.42
CA LEU A 87 -1.66 11.45 -0.26
C LEU A 87 -0.20 11.24 -0.66
N ASN A 88 0.07 10.44 -1.69
CA ASN A 88 1.43 10.23 -2.19
C ASN A 88 2.02 11.50 -2.82
N PHE A 89 1.22 12.29 -3.52
CA PHE A 89 1.65 13.57 -4.07
C PHE A 89 2.09 14.52 -2.95
N TYR A 90 1.25 14.73 -1.94
CA TYR A 90 1.58 15.59 -0.81
C TYR A 90 2.73 15.06 0.06
N LYS A 91 2.80 13.75 0.27
CA LYS A 91 3.93 13.10 0.94
C LYS A 91 5.25 13.40 0.21
N ASN A 92 5.28 13.24 -1.12
CA ASN A 92 6.50 13.51 -1.89
C ASN A 92 6.89 15.00 -1.80
N LYS A 93 5.91 15.91 -1.81
CA LYS A 93 6.14 17.35 -1.60
C LYS A 93 6.73 17.63 -0.20
N ALA A 94 6.17 17.00 0.83
CA ALA A 94 6.68 17.12 2.20
C ALA A 94 8.10 16.57 2.35
N LEU A 95 8.39 15.39 1.75
CA LEU A 95 9.74 14.82 1.72
C LEU A 95 10.73 15.78 1.04
N TYR A 96 10.38 16.34 -0.09
CA TYR A 96 11.23 17.31 -0.79
C TYR A 96 11.49 18.57 0.05
N LYS A 97 10.48 19.07 0.77
CA LYS A 97 10.58 20.29 1.59
C LYS A 97 11.36 20.08 2.88
N HIS A 98 11.19 18.93 3.54
CA HIS A 98 11.64 18.74 4.93
C HIS A 98 12.74 17.69 5.11
N VAL A 99 13.13 16.96 4.06
CA VAL A 99 14.09 15.85 4.18
C VAL A 99 15.27 16.07 3.24
N SER A 100 16.48 16.00 3.78
CA SER A 100 17.73 16.07 3.03
C SER A 100 18.51 14.78 3.22
N PHE A 101 18.83 14.07 2.14
CA PHE A 101 19.65 12.86 2.19
C PHE A 101 21.14 13.24 2.18
N VAL A 102 21.84 12.84 3.22
CA VAL A 102 23.30 13.03 3.37
C VAL A 102 24.05 11.88 2.67
N SER A 103 23.49 10.67 2.77
CA SER A 103 23.98 9.45 2.12
C SER A 103 22.86 8.46 1.89
N LYS A 104 23.17 7.29 1.31
CA LYS A 104 22.18 6.21 1.15
C LYS A 104 21.55 5.76 2.47
N ASN A 105 22.29 5.88 3.58
CA ASN A 105 21.90 5.35 4.89
C ASN A 105 21.63 6.45 5.93
N ARG A 106 21.63 7.73 5.52
CA ARG A 106 21.46 8.86 6.44
C ARG A 106 20.68 9.98 5.80
N CYS A 107 19.69 10.48 6.51
CA CYS A 107 18.97 11.70 6.16
C CYS A 107 18.78 12.62 7.37
N LEU A 108 18.56 13.89 7.10
CA LEU A 108 18.17 14.91 8.05
C LEU A 108 16.71 15.26 7.81
N ILE A 109 15.94 15.39 8.88
CA ILE A 109 14.53 15.75 8.84
C ILE A 109 14.35 17.06 9.59
N ASN A 110 13.80 18.07 8.91
CA ASN A 110 13.49 19.35 9.56
C ASN A 110 12.26 19.18 10.46
N LYS A 111 12.37 19.59 11.73
CA LYS A 111 11.26 19.55 12.71
C LYS A 111 10.01 20.30 12.27
N LYS A 112 10.11 21.26 11.38
CA LYS A 112 8.96 21.95 10.78
C LYS A 112 7.97 21.02 10.07
N ILE A 113 8.37 19.78 9.71
CA ILE A 113 7.46 18.78 9.20
C ILE A 113 6.28 18.52 10.16
N PHE A 114 6.49 18.64 11.48
CA PHE A 114 5.45 18.39 12.49
C PHE A 114 4.44 19.51 12.62
N SER A 115 4.81 20.74 12.23
CA SER A 115 3.91 21.92 12.24
C SER A 115 3.27 22.17 10.88
N ASP A 116 3.98 21.90 9.80
CA ASP A 116 3.60 22.30 8.44
C ASP A 116 2.71 21.26 7.76
N GLU A 117 2.81 19.99 8.18
CA GLU A 117 2.20 18.88 7.44
C GLU A 117 1.11 18.17 8.23
N ALA A 118 0.11 17.63 7.52
CA ALA A 118 -0.95 16.84 8.12
C ALA A 118 -0.40 15.52 8.71
N THR A 119 -1.03 15.03 9.78
CA THR A 119 -0.59 13.84 10.54
C THR A 119 -0.37 12.62 9.64
N GLU A 120 -1.25 12.38 8.66
CA GLU A 120 -1.12 11.24 7.75
C GLU A 120 0.08 11.42 6.80
N ILE A 121 0.39 12.63 6.38
CA ILE A 121 1.55 12.94 5.55
C ILE A 121 2.84 12.71 6.34
N ILE A 122 2.89 13.15 7.59
CA ILE A 122 4.02 12.89 8.49
C ILE A 122 4.21 11.38 8.64
N PHE A 123 3.14 10.64 8.96
CA PHE A 123 3.18 9.19 9.14
C PHE A 123 3.72 8.46 7.90
N LYS A 124 3.18 8.78 6.71
CA LYS A 124 3.62 8.18 5.44
C LYS A 124 5.08 8.54 5.12
N SER A 125 5.49 9.78 5.40
CA SER A 125 6.87 10.23 5.20
C SER A 125 7.85 9.44 6.07
N PHE A 126 7.56 9.28 7.37
CA PHE A 126 8.39 8.48 8.26
C PHE A 126 8.40 7.00 7.90
N SER A 127 7.27 6.45 7.46
CA SER A 127 7.16 5.08 6.97
C SER A 127 8.11 4.82 5.81
N ASP A 128 8.12 5.71 4.82
CA ASP A 128 8.96 5.60 3.63
C ASP A 128 10.45 5.82 3.96
N ILE A 129 10.77 6.83 4.78
CA ILE A 129 12.15 7.11 5.20
C ILE A 129 12.74 5.90 5.92
N LEU A 130 12.04 5.34 6.88
CA LEU A 130 12.51 4.18 7.64
C LEU A 130 12.75 2.96 6.73
N SER A 131 11.86 2.69 5.78
CA SER A 131 12.04 1.61 4.81
C SER A 131 13.22 1.88 3.88
N LEU A 132 13.36 3.11 3.40
CA LEU A 132 14.42 3.49 2.46
C LEU A 132 15.81 3.39 3.10
N ILE A 133 15.97 3.91 4.33
CA ILE A 133 17.25 3.92 5.07
C ILE A 133 17.63 2.51 5.51
N SER A 134 16.67 1.69 5.98
CA SER A 134 16.94 0.31 6.41
C SER A 134 17.10 -0.67 5.26
N GLY A 135 16.64 -0.33 4.05
CA GLY A 135 16.54 -1.27 2.93
C GLY A 135 15.46 -2.34 3.11
N ALA A 136 14.63 -2.22 4.14
CA ALA A 136 13.57 -3.19 4.43
C ALA A 136 12.44 -3.09 3.40
N TYR A 137 11.95 -4.24 2.91
CA TYR A 137 10.84 -4.31 1.96
C TYR A 137 9.53 -3.79 2.55
N TYR A 138 9.31 -4.01 3.86
CA TYR A 138 8.13 -3.52 4.57
C TYR A 138 8.53 -2.52 5.66
N PRO A 139 7.75 -1.43 5.80
CA PRO A 139 7.96 -0.50 6.90
C PRO A 139 7.64 -1.14 8.25
N PRO A 140 8.13 -0.58 9.36
CA PRO A 140 7.73 -0.98 10.69
C PRO A 140 6.21 -0.90 10.90
N ARG A 141 5.67 -1.66 11.87
CA ARG A 141 4.24 -1.63 12.19
C ARG A 141 3.77 -0.22 12.53
N SER A 142 2.60 0.16 12.02
CA SER A 142 2.02 1.52 12.16
C SER A 142 2.07 2.07 13.59
N LYS A 143 1.67 1.28 14.59
CA LYS A 143 1.71 1.67 15.99
C LYS A 143 3.10 2.10 16.47
N LYS A 144 4.15 1.44 15.98
CA LYS A 144 5.54 1.78 16.35
C LYS A 144 5.98 3.10 15.72
N ILE A 145 5.60 3.35 14.47
CA ILE A 145 5.87 4.61 13.76
C ILE A 145 5.13 5.76 14.45
N THR A 146 3.85 5.60 14.76
CA THR A 146 3.05 6.61 15.47
C THR A 146 3.64 6.94 16.84
N ASN A 147 4.09 5.93 17.59
CA ASN A 147 4.74 6.15 18.88
C ASN A 147 6.06 6.91 18.74
N LEU A 148 6.87 6.61 17.72
CA LEU A 148 8.09 7.36 17.42
C LEU A 148 7.79 8.83 17.12
N ILE A 149 6.82 9.11 16.21
CA ILE A 149 6.39 10.46 15.85
C ILE A 149 5.93 11.23 17.09
N ASN A 150 5.12 10.61 17.96
CA ASN A 150 4.64 11.24 19.20
C ASN A 150 5.78 11.55 20.20
N ARG A 151 6.83 10.75 20.20
CA ARG A 151 8.04 11.03 21.02
C ARG A 151 8.87 12.16 20.41
N LEU A 152 9.02 12.20 19.09
CA LEU A 152 9.74 13.27 18.38
C LEU A 152 9.11 14.65 18.52
N LYS A 153 7.79 14.69 18.76
CA LYS A 153 7.07 15.96 19.03
C LYS A 153 7.30 16.50 20.43
N LYS A 154 7.92 15.74 21.33
CA LYS A 154 8.23 16.16 22.70
C LYS A 154 9.64 16.76 22.79
N ASP A 155 9.82 17.77 23.60
CA ASP A 155 11.07 18.53 23.74
C ASP A 155 12.25 17.75 24.35
N LYS A 156 12.02 16.54 24.84
CA LYS A 156 13.07 15.69 25.48
C LYS A 156 13.33 14.39 24.70
N PHE A 157 13.31 14.46 23.36
CA PHE A 157 13.71 13.31 22.58
C PHE A 157 15.24 13.29 22.44
N THR A 158 15.87 12.16 22.75
CA THR A 158 17.31 11.99 22.56
C THR A 158 17.60 11.00 21.44
N LYS A 159 17.22 9.75 21.65
CA LYS A 159 17.53 8.67 20.72
C LYS A 159 16.47 7.56 20.75
N SER A 160 16.24 6.92 19.61
CA SER A 160 15.38 5.73 19.49
C SER A 160 15.82 4.87 18.32
N THR A 161 15.57 3.58 18.40
CA THR A 161 15.77 2.64 17.29
C THR A 161 14.43 2.14 16.79
N LEU A 162 14.23 2.11 15.47
CA LEU A 162 13.03 1.56 14.85
C LEU A 162 13.33 1.08 13.43
N GLY A 163 12.94 -0.18 13.13
CA GLY A 163 13.04 -0.76 11.79
C GLY A 163 14.46 -0.83 11.24
N GLY A 164 15.46 -1.07 12.09
CA GLY A 164 16.88 -1.07 11.70
C GLY A 164 17.51 0.31 11.55
N CYS A 165 16.77 1.39 11.82
CA CYS A 165 17.25 2.76 11.81
C CYS A 165 17.48 3.27 13.23
N ILE A 166 18.48 4.15 13.39
CA ILE A 166 18.67 4.99 14.57
C ILE A 166 18.09 6.36 14.24
N VAL A 167 17.22 6.86 15.12
CA VAL A 167 16.66 8.21 15.05
C VAL A 167 17.17 8.97 16.26
N GLU A 168 17.80 10.10 16.02
CA GLU A 168 18.37 10.97 17.04
C GLU A 168 18.09 12.44 16.70
N GLU A 169 18.10 13.30 17.73
CA GLU A 169 17.89 14.72 17.56
C GLU A 169 19.19 15.44 17.20
#